data_91770cc6efb819afbd64b5983208d950
#
_entry.id   91770cc6efb819afbd64b5983208d950
#
_cell.length_a   1.000
_cell.length_b   1.000
_cell.length_c   1.000
_cell.angle_alpha   90.00
_cell.angle_beta   90.00
_cell.angle_gamma   90.00
#
_symmetry.space_group_name_H-M   'P 1'
#
loop_
_entity.id
_entity.type
_entity.pdbx_description
1 polymer ?
#
loop_
_entity_poly.entity_id
_entity_poly.type
_entity_poly.pdbx_seq_one_letter_code
_entity_poly.pdbx_strand_id
1 'polypeptide(L)'
;MPDDKNLTPMMQQYLKVKAEAPKDAVLLFRMGDFYEKFFNDAKVASPILEIALTSRAGYPMCGVPYHALDLYLPKLLEAGVKVAIAEQLENPALVKGNAIVKRGITRVITPGSITEGPLLKPSDNNFLCSYYSVPAKNIYALAWLDISTGEFLAAEFSSIQEAADELAKLHPRECVAPASLLAEWKKDPASKPETPQNMLWTELDDWIFSYENAFGLLTRHFGTLTLEGFGFKQKEADAVRAAGAVLAYTEDN
;
A
#
# COMPACT_ATOMS: atom_id res chain seq x y z
N MET A 1 -4.51 -11.58 20.09
CA MET A 1 -5.81 -10.87 19.99
C MET A 1 -6.34 -10.70 21.40
N PRO A 2 -6.99 -9.59 21.75
CA PRO A 2 -7.59 -9.44 23.08
C PRO A 2 -8.73 -10.45 23.24
N ASP A 3 -8.94 -10.92 24.48
CA ASP A 3 -9.99 -11.85 24.81
C ASP A 3 -11.37 -11.22 24.51
N ASP A 4 -12.18 -11.87 23.68
CA ASP A 4 -13.45 -11.35 23.13
C ASP A 4 -14.51 -10.99 24.20
N LYS A 5 -14.34 -11.44 25.45
CA LYS A 5 -15.35 -11.35 26.51
C LYS A 5 -15.54 -9.96 27.12
N ASN A 6 -14.65 -8.99 26.85
CA ASN A 6 -14.68 -7.65 27.45
C ASN A 6 -14.69 -6.48 26.44
N LEU A 7 -14.89 -6.78 25.16
CA LEU A 7 -14.88 -5.74 24.13
C LEU A 7 -16.22 -5.00 24.06
N THR A 8 -16.17 -3.67 24.09
CA THR A 8 -17.35 -2.86 23.82
C THR A 8 -17.85 -3.09 22.39
N PRO A 9 -19.15 -2.90 22.11
CA PRO A 9 -19.68 -3.06 20.74
C PRO A 9 -18.93 -2.24 19.69
N MET A 10 -18.44 -1.05 20.06
CA MET A 10 -17.61 -0.20 19.19
C MET A 10 -16.25 -0.85 18.89
N MET A 11 -15.60 -1.44 19.88
CA MET A 11 -14.31 -2.15 19.68
C MET A 11 -14.48 -3.40 18.83
N GLN A 12 -15.60 -4.11 18.97
CA GLN A 12 -15.92 -5.24 18.08
C GLN A 12 -16.08 -4.75 16.64
N GLN A 13 -16.76 -3.63 16.42
CA GLN A 13 -16.86 -3.02 15.09
C GLN A 13 -15.49 -2.61 14.55
N TYR A 14 -14.62 -1.99 15.37
CA TYR A 14 -13.25 -1.65 14.97
C TYR A 14 -12.47 -2.87 14.49
N LEU A 15 -12.48 -3.96 15.27
CA LEU A 15 -11.76 -5.19 14.90
C LEU A 15 -12.31 -5.82 13.64
N LYS A 16 -13.65 -5.78 13.43
CA LYS A 16 -14.27 -6.26 12.20
C LYS A 16 -13.81 -5.45 10.99
N VAL A 17 -13.85 -4.13 11.06
CA VAL A 17 -13.38 -3.24 9.97
C VAL A 17 -11.88 -3.39 9.77
N LYS A 18 -11.10 -3.54 10.85
CA LYS A 18 -9.65 -3.79 10.75
C LYS A 18 -9.32 -5.10 10.02
N ALA A 19 -10.13 -6.13 10.18
CA ALA A 19 -9.94 -7.40 9.47
C ALA A 19 -10.18 -7.29 7.95
N GLU A 20 -10.91 -6.27 7.50
CA GLU A 20 -11.13 -5.95 6.08
C GLU A 20 -9.99 -5.12 5.48
N ALA A 21 -9.15 -4.48 6.32
CA ALA A 21 -7.99 -3.70 5.89
C ALA A 21 -6.79 -4.58 5.55
N PRO A 22 -5.82 -4.09 4.74
CA PRO A 22 -4.52 -4.72 4.63
C PRO A 22 -3.91 -4.96 6.02
N LYS A 23 -3.29 -6.15 6.23
CA LYS A 23 -2.81 -6.58 7.56
C LYS A 23 -1.80 -5.62 8.18
N ASP A 24 -1.01 -4.97 7.35
CA ASP A 24 0.06 -4.02 7.69
C ASP A 24 -0.40 -2.55 7.71
N ALA A 25 -1.66 -2.26 7.36
CA ALA A 25 -2.18 -0.90 7.38
C ALA A 25 -2.62 -0.48 8.78
N VAL A 26 -2.40 0.78 9.14
CA VAL A 26 -3.00 1.42 10.34
C VAL A 26 -4.41 1.88 10.00
N LEU A 27 -5.40 1.48 10.80
CA LEU A 27 -6.79 1.88 10.61
C LEU A 27 -7.07 3.23 11.30
N LEU A 28 -7.44 4.24 10.52
CA LEU A 28 -8.02 5.48 10.98
C LEU A 28 -9.54 5.32 11.03
N PHE A 29 -10.08 5.15 12.23
CA PHE A 29 -11.48 4.82 12.43
C PHE A 29 -12.27 6.04 12.88
N ARG A 30 -13.19 6.54 12.06
CA ARG A 30 -13.96 7.74 12.33
C ARG A 30 -14.88 7.59 13.55
N MET A 31 -14.66 8.43 14.56
CA MET A 31 -15.43 8.49 15.80
C MET A 31 -15.81 9.95 16.09
N GLY A 32 -17.00 10.36 15.65
CA GLY A 32 -17.40 11.77 15.77
C GLY A 32 -16.42 12.70 15.05
N ASP A 33 -15.78 13.60 15.79
CA ASP A 33 -14.83 14.57 15.26
C ASP A 33 -13.38 14.08 15.20
N PHE A 34 -13.14 12.79 15.48
CA PHE A 34 -11.79 12.20 15.49
C PHE A 34 -11.68 10.99 14.58
N TYR A 35 -10.44 10.76 14.08
CA TYR A 35 -9.99 9.44 13.68
C TYR A 35 -9.25 8.80 14.85
N GLU A 36 -9.88 7.81 15.45
CA GLU A 36 -9.30 7.04 16.56
C GLU A 36 -8.61 5.78 16.05
N LYS A 37 -7.54 5.41 16.70
CA LYS A 37 -6.76 4.19 16.45
C LYS A 37 -6.67 3.44 17.76
N PHE A 38 -6.76 2.10 17.70
CA PHE A 38 -6.78 1.25 18.90
C PHE A 38 -5.71 0.16 18.82
N PHE A 39 -5.43 -0.49 19.93
CA PHE A 39 -4.56 -1.64 20.05
C PHE A 39 -3.16 -1.37 19.48
N ASN A 40 -2.72 -2.22 18.54
CA ASN A 40 -1.42 -2.09 17.90
C ASN A 40 -1.33 -0.87 16.99
N ASP A 41 -2.41 -0.52 16.30
CA ASP A 41 -2.45 0.66 15.42
C ASP A 41 -2.17 1.95 16.20
N ALA A 42 -2.69 2.06 17.44
CA ALA A 42 -2.39 3.20 18.30
C ALA A 42 -0.93 3.25 18.74
N LYS A 43 -0.33 2.10 19.05
CA LYS A 43 1.08 2.01 19.45
C LYS A 43 2.03 2.36 18.30
N VAL A 44 1.68 1.99 17.07
CA VAL A 44 2.44 2.32 15.86
C VAL A 44 2.30 3.81 15.52
N ALA A 45 1.06 4.31 15.50
CA ALA A 45 0.78 5.67 15.05
C ALA A 45 1.20 6.76 16.05
N SER A 46 1.06 6.52 17.36
CA SER A 46 1.34 7.53 18.39
C SER A 46 2.74 8.13 18.30
N PRO A 47 3.84 7.35 18.24
CA PRO A 47 5.18 7.91 18.15
C PRO A 47 5.45 8.59 16.80
N ILE A 48 4.91 8.06 15.69
CA ILE A 48 5.09 8.65 14.35
C ILE A 48 4.39 10.00 14.25
N LEU A 49 3.18 10.09 14.81
CA LEU A 49 2.37 11.31 14.77
C LEU A 49 2.74 12.30 15.88
N GLU A 50 3.60 11.91 16.82
CA GLU A 50 4.00 12.71 18.01
C GLU A 50 2.78 13.13 18.86
N ILE A 51 1.83 12.21 19.03
CA ILE A 51 0.61 12.41 19.82
C ILE A 51 0.55 11.48 21.02
N ALA A 52 -0.20 11.87 22.05
CA ALA A 52 -0.33 11.10 23.27
C ALA A 52 -0.96 9.71 23.00
N LEU A 53 -0.30 8.66 23.49
CA LEU A 53 -0.89 7.34 23.63
C LEU A 53 -1.68 7.32 24.95
N THR A 54 -2.99 7.15 24.82
CA THR A 54 -3.93 7.06 25.94
C THR A 54 -4.56 5.68 26.04
N SER A 55 -5.59 5.54 26.84
CA SER A 55 -6.35 4.29 26.89
C SER A 55 -7.85 4.56 26.89
N ARG A 56 -8.61 3.65 26.26
CA ARG A 56 -10.08 3.63 26.33
C ARG A 56 -10.54 2.21 26.62
N ALA A 57 -11.36 2.06 27.64
CA ALA A 57 -11.79 0.75 28.14
C ALA A 57 -10.61 -0.22 28.40
N GLY A 58 -9.46 0.29 28.88
CA GLY A 58 -8.28 -0.51 29.18
C GLY A 58 -7.39 -0.85 27.98
N TYR A 59 -7.74 -0.42 26.76
CA TYR A 59 -6.94 -0.67 25.55
C TYR A 59 -6.20 0.58 25.09
N PRO A 60 -4.97 0.44 24.55
CA PRO A 60 -4.22 1.56 23.97
C PRO A 60 -5.06 2.27 22.89
N MET A 61 -5.05 3.59 22.92
CA MET A 61 -5.76 4.45 21.98
C MET A 61 -4.98 5.74 21.73
N CYS A 62 -5.01 6.23 20.49
CA CYS A 62 -4.67 7.60 20.14
C CYS A 62 -5.63 8.12 19.08
N GLY A 63 -5.75 9.43 18.95
CA GLY A 63 -6.68 10.04 17.99
C GLY A 63 -6.19 11.37 17.47
N VAL A 64 -6.63 11.71 16.25
CA VAL A 64 -6.39 13.01 15.60
C VAL A 64 -7.74 13.60 15.17
N PRO A 65 -7.92 14.93 15.18
CA PRO A 65 -9.12 15.55 14.66
C PRO A 65 -9.29 15.21 13.17
N TYR A 66 -10.52 14.89 12.74
CA TYR A 66 -10.76 14.46 11.37
C TYR A 66 -10.42 15.55 10.34
N HIS A 67 -10.69 16.81 10.66
CA HIS A 67 -10.40 17.96 9.82
C HIS A 67 -8.89 18.28 9.70
N ALA A 68 -8.07 17.65 10.54
CA ALA A 68 -6.62 17.79 10.50
C ALA A 68 -5.92 16.58 9.84
N LEU A 69 -6.67 15.69 9.16
CA LEU A 69 -6.12 14.49 8.53
C LEU A 69 -4.93 14.82 7.62
N ASP A 70 -5.02 15.86 6.82
CA ASP A 70 -3.98 16.28 5.87
C ASP A 70 -2.65 16.68 6.52
N LEU A 71 -2.65 16.98 7.84
CA LEU A 71 -1.42 17.27 8.59
C LEU A 71 -0.76 16.01 9.15
N TYR A 72 -1.56 14.95 9.42
CA TYR A 72 -1.09 13.74 10.08
C TYR A 72 -0.84 12.58 9.11
N LEU A 73 -1.63 12.50 8.03
CA LEU A 73 -1.52 11.43 7.04
C LEU A 73 -0.13 11.38 6.38
N PRO A 74 0.48 12.52 5.95
CA PRO A 74 1.82 12.51 5.38
C PRO A 74 2.88 11.87 6.30
N LYS A 75 2.81 12.13 7.61
CA LYS A 75 3.76 11.58 8.58
C LYS A 75 3.74 10.05 8.62
N LEU A 76 2.54 9.43 8.55
CA LEU A 76 2.40 7.98 8.49
C LEU A 76 2.96 7.41 7.18
N LEU A 77 2.63 8.05 6.06
CA LEU A 77 3.09 7.62 4.74
C LEU A 77 4.60 7.79 4.56
N GLU A 78 5.19 8.90 5.04
CA GLU A 78 6.65 9.11 5.06
C GLU A 78 7.38 8.10 5.95
N ALA A 79 6.73 7.61 7.00
CA ALA A 79 7.25 6.53 7.84
C ALA A 79 7.05 5.13 7.23
N GLY A 80 6.56 5.03 5.98
CA GLY A 80 6.33 3.76 5.29
C GLY A 80 5.09 3.00 5.77
N VAL A 81 4.13 3.67 6.45
CA VAL A 81 2.93 3.03 6.99
C VAL A 81 1.76 3.18 6.04
N LYS A 82 1.13 2.07 5.65
CA LYS A 82 -0.14 2.07 4.93
C LYS A 82 -1.27 2.50 5.85
N VAL A 83 -2.24 3.21 5.31
CA VAL A 83 -3.35 3.78 6.06
C VAL A 83 -4.68 3.37 5.45
N ALA A 84 -5.52 2.71 6.23
CA ALA A 84 -6.92 2.47 5.87
C ALA A 84 -7.81 3.51 6.58
N ILE A 85 -8.66 4.20 5.83
CA ILE A 85 -9.57 5.19 6.36
C ILE A 85 -10.97 4.57 6.40
N ALA A 86 -11.55 4.51 7.60
CA ALA A 86 -12.91 4.06 7.81
C ALA A 86 -13.81 5.22 8.21
N GLU A 87 -14.83 5.45 7.39
CA GLU A 87 -15.82 6.51 7.57
C GLU A 87 -17.15 5.98 8.12
N GLN A 88 -17.95 6.90 8.67
CA GLN A 88 -19.33 6.65 9.01
C GLN A 88 -20.16 6.53 7.73
N LEU A 89 -20.75 5.36 7.49
CA LEU A 89 -21.53 5.07 6.28
C LEU A 89 -22.98 5.55 6.37
N GLU A 90 -23.41 6.02 7.55
CA GLU A 90 -24.75 6.51 7.81
C GLU A 90 -24.72 7.77 8.67
N ASN A 91 -25.73 8.61 8.56
CA ASN A 91 -25.81 9.82 9.36
C ASN A 91 -26.09 9.48 10.84
N PRO A 92 -25.21 9.84 11.79
CA PRO A 92 -25.39 9.58 13.22
C PRO A 92 -26.71 10.11 13.79
N ALA A 93 -27.22 11.23 13.25
CA ALA A 93 -28.48 11.85 13.69
C ALA A 93 -29.72 10.99 13.38
N LEU A 94 -29.61 10.06 12.43
CA LEU A 94 -30.71 9.17 12.01
C LEU A 94 -30.68 7.81 12.71
N VAL A 95 -29.61 7.50 13.45
CA VAL A 95 -29.47 6.23 14.17
C VAL A 95 -30.29 6.29 15.47
N LYS A 96 -31.29 5.42 15.57
CA LYS A 96 -32.22 5.40 16.73
C LYS A 96 -31.70 4.51 17.86
N GLY A 97 -31.92 4.95 19.10
CA GLY A 97 -31.62 4.18 20.31
C GLY A 97 -30.13 3.99 20.56
N ASN A 98 -29.75 2.82 21.08
CA ASN A 98 -28.36 2.46 21.38
C ASN A 98 -27.62 1.82 20.23
N ALA A 99 -28.14 1.94 19.00
CA ALA A 99 -27.47 1.40 17.82
C ALA A 99 -26.18 2.16 17.52
N ILE A 100 -25.16 1.43 17.07
CA ILE A 100 -23.88 2.01 16.70
C ILE A 100 -23.90 2.35 15.23
N VAL A 101 -23.50 3.57 14.89
CA VAL A 101 -23.30 4.04 13.52
C VAL A 101 -22.39 3.05 12.76
N LYS A 102 -22.83 2.60 11.61
CA LYS A 102 -22.03 1.71 10.75
C LYS A 102 -20.81 2.45 10.18
N ARG A 103 -19.70 1.75 10.15
CA ARG A 103 -18.45 2.23 9.56
C ARG A 103 -17.88 1.19 8.63
N GLY A 104 -17.19 1.64 7.61
CA GLY A 104 -16.51 0.78 6.66
C GLY A 104 -15.31 1.50 6.05
N ILE A 105 -14.39 0.76 5.48
CA ILE A 105 -13.25 1.31 4.77
C ILE A 105 -13.75 1.97 3.50
N THR A 106 -13.39 3.24 3.34
CA THR A 106 -13.70 4.03 2.15
C THR A 106 -12.48 4.24 1.30
N ARG A 107 -11.26 4.11 1.88
CA ARG A 107 -10.02 4.40 1.20
C ARG A 107 -8.85 3.68 1.87
N VAL A 108 -7.94 3.13 1.06
CA VAL A 108 -6.63 2.67 1.48
C VAL A 108 -5.59 3.53 0.79
N ILE A 109 -4.66 4.09 1.56
CA ILE A 109 -3.60 4.94 1.04
C ILE A 109 -2.27 4.33 1.43
N THR A 110 -1.41 4.15 0.44
CA THR A 110 -0.06 3.62 0.63
C THR A 110 0.99 4.68 0.28
N PRO A 111 2.24 4.52 0.71
CA PRO A 111 3.30 5.48 0.37
C PRO A 111 3.47 5.73 -1.13
N GLY A 112 3.23 4.70 -1.97
CA GLY A 112 3.35 4.78 -3.43
C GLY A 112 2.07 5.21 -4.16
N SER A 113 0.88 5.18 -3.50
CA SER A 113 -0.41 5.48 -4.13
C SER A 113 -0.95 6.88 -3.85
N ILE A 114 -0.10 7.82 -3.45
CA ILE A 114 -0.52 9.19 -3.14
C ILE A 114 -0.85 9.93 -4.44
N THR A 115 -2.08 10.45 -4.53
CA THR A 115 -2.56 11.24 -5.68
C THR A 115 -2.90 12.69 -5.33
N GLU A 116 -3.01 13.02 -4.04
CA GLU A 116 -3.49 14.34 -3.60
C GLU A 116 -2.35 15.34 -3.43
N GLY A 117 -2.51 16.52 -4.06
CA GLY A 117 -1.52 17.58 -4.08
C GLY A 117 -0.93 18.01 -2.72
N PRO A 118 -1.72 18.12 -1.62
CA PRO A 118 -1.17 18.45 -0.30
C PRO A 118 -0.22 17.41 0.27
N LEU A 119 -0.32 16.15 -0.20
CA LEU A 119 0.50 15.02 0.25
C LEU A 119 1.76 14.83 -0.60
N LEU A 120 1.83 15.46 -1.77
CA LEU A 120 2.96 15.39 -2.70
C LEU A 120 3.85 16.62 -2.53
N LYS A 121 5.17 16.40 -2.49
CA LYS A 121 6.12 17.51 -2.62
C LYS A 121 6.21 17.87 -4.10
N PRO A 122 5.98 19.13 -4.49
CA PRO A 122 5.89 19.52 -5.90
C PRO A 122 7.15 19.25 -6.75
N SER A 123 8.28 18.97 -6.10
CA SER A 123 9.57 18.74 -6.75
C SER A 123 9.99 17.27 -6.85
N ASP A 124 9.27 16.36 -6.21
CA ASP A 124 9.71 14.97 -6.06
C ASP A 124 8.70 14.04 -6.73
N ASN A 125 9.19 13.13 -7.56
CA ASN A 125 8.36 12.04 -8.09
C ASN A 125 7.93 11.13 -6.95
N ASN A 126 6.72 10.60 -7.03
CA ASN A 126 6.19 9.62 -6.08
C ASN A 126 6.02 8.27 -6.77
N PHE A 127 7.16 7.60 -7.03
CA PHE A 127 7.13 6.33 -7.73
C PHE A 127 6.62 5.19 -6.85
N LEU A 128 5.61 4.48 -7.38
CA LEU A 128 5.24 3.13 -7.04
C LEU A 128 5.96 2.20 -8.00
N CYS A 129 6.73 1.24 -7.49
CA CYS A 129 7.43 0.25 -8.30
C CYS A 129 6.84 -1.14 -8.16
N SER A 130 7.16 -1.99 -9.12
CA SER A 130 6.98 -3.44 -9.06
C SER A 130 8.30 -4.12 -9.45
N TYR A 131 8.65 -5.15 -8.70
CA TYR A 131 9.84 -5.96 -8.94
C TYR A 131 9.45 -7.42 -9.16
N TYR A 132 9.98 -7.99 -10.23
CA TYR A 132 9.86 -9.41 -10.55
C TYR A 132 11.22 -9.97 -10.97
N SER A 133 11.57 -11.18 -10.54
CA SER A 133 12.84 -11.77 -10.94
C SER A 133 12.74 -13.27 -11.17
N VAL A 134 13.60 -13.73 -12.11
CA VAL A 134 13.87 -15.15 -12.36
C VAL A 134 15.40 -15.33 -12.29
N PRO A 135 15.97 -15.47 -11.08
CA PRO A 135 17.43 -15.48 -10.87
C PRO A 135 18.14 -16.56 -11.69
N ALA A 136 17.52 -17.74 -11.86
CA ALA A 136 18.04 -18.84 -12.66
C ALA A 136 18.26 -18.48 -14.14
N LYS A 137 17.60 -17.42 -14.64
CA LYS A 137 17.76 -16.90 -16.01
C LYS A 137 18.51 -15.57 -16.05
N ASN A 138 19.00 -15.06 -14.93
CA ASN A 138 19.56 -13.71 -14.78
C ASN A 138 18.61 -12.62 -15.31
N ILE A 139 17.31 -12.74 -15.03
CA ILE A 139 16.30 -11.77 -15.43
C ILE A 139 15.77 -11.08 -14.18
N TYR A 140 15.80 -9.76 -14.21
CA TYR A 140 15.30 -8.88 -13.17
C TYR A 140 14.47 -7.79 -13.84
N ALA A 141 13.19 -7.72 -13.54
CA ALA A 141 12.25 -6.80 -14.16
C ALA A 141 11.75 -5.78 -13.15
N LEU A 142 11.73 -4.52 -13.56
CA LEU A 142 11.11 -3.42 -12.82
C LEU A 142 10.05 -2.76 -13.68
N ALA A 143 8.98 -2.34 -13.04
CA ALA A 143 8.09 -1.33 -13.58
C ALA A 143 7.90 -0.24 -12.53
N TRP A 144 7.68 1.00 -12.98
CA TRP A 144 7.43 2.13 -12.09
C TRP A 144 6.37 3.04 -12.66
N LEU A 145 5.55 3.55 -11.77
CA LEU A 145 4.42 4.40 -12.07
C LEU A 145 4.43 5.58 -11.10
N ASP A 146 4.37 6.79 -11.64
CA ASP A 146 3.97 7.97 -10.88
C ASP A 146 2.52 8.30 -11.23
N ILE A 147 1.61 8.01 -10.29
CA ILE A 147 0.17 8.17 -10.50
C ILE A 147 -0.19 9.65 -10.71
N SER A 148 0.59 10.57 -10.14
CA SER A 148 0.31 12.02 -10.21
C SER A 148 0.62 12.61 -11.59
N THR A 149 1.61 12.06 -12.30
CA THR A 149 2.04 12.52 -13.62
C THR A 149 1.58 11.61 -14.76
N GLY A 150 1.24 10.36 -14.44
CA GLY A 150 0.95 9.33 -15.42
C GLY A 150 2.20 8.75 -16.08
N GLU A 151 3.40 9.02 -15.55
CA GLU A 151 4.63 8.38 -16.02
C GLU A 151 4.61 6.90 -15.68
N PHE A 152 4.62 6.02 -16.70
CA PHE A 152 4.57 4.58 -16.54
C PHE A 152 5.61 3.91 -17.47
N LEU A 153 6.60 3.29 -16.86
CA LEU A 153 7.73 2.68 -17.55
C LEU A 153 8.02 1.28 -17.00
N ALA A 154 8.66 0.44 -17.81
CA ALA A 154 9.12 -0.88 -17.40
C ALA A 154 10.40 -1.26 -18.14
N ALA A 155 11.28 -2.01 -17.47
CA ALA A 155 12.56 -2.46 -18.02
C ALA A 155 12.96 -3.82 -17.45
N GLU A 156 13.81 -4.52 -18.22
CA GLU A 156 14.50 -5.74 -17.81
C GLU A 156 16.00 -5.46 -17.63
N PHE A 157 16.57 -6.12 -16.63
CA PHE A 157 17.99 -6.01 -16.28
C PHE A 157 18.62 -7.39 -16.25
N SER A 158 19.91 -7.48 -16.58
CA SER A 158 20.65 -8.73 -16.65
C SER A 158 21.32 -9.13 -15.34
N SER A 159 21.29 -8.26 -14.35
CA SER A 159 21.83 -8.51 -13.01
C SER A 159 21.00 -7.86 -11.92
N ILE A 160 21.06 -8.44 -10.73
CA ILE A 160 20.43 -7.87 -9.53
C ILE A 160 20.99 -6.47 -9.22
N GLN A 161 22.28 -6.24 -9.51
CA GLN A 161 22.94 -4.96 -9.25
C GLN A 161 22.38 -3.85 -10.16
N GLU A 162 22.19 -4.12 -11.46
CA GLU A 162 21.57 -3.16 -12.38
C GLU A 162 20.14 -2.78 -11.93
N ALA A 163 19.35 -3.76 -11.48
CA ALA A 163 18.03 -3.49 -10.95
C ALA A 163 18.08 -2.69 -9.63
N ALA A 164 19.04 -2.97 -8.76
CA ALA A 164 19.27 -2.23 -7.53
C ALA A 164 19.70 -0.78 -7.81
N ASP A 165 20.56 -0.55 -8.77
CA ASP A 165 21.02 0.78 -9.19
C ASP A 165 19.84 1.61 -9.74
N GLU A 166 18.95 0.99 -10.50
CA GLU A 166 17.74 1.68 -10.98
C GLU A 166 16.78 1.99 -9.84
N LEU A 167 16.56 1.07 -8.89
CA LEU A 167 15.78 1.36 -7.66
C LEU A 167 16.41 2.51 -6.86
N ALA A 168 17.74 2.53 -6.74
CA ALA A 168 18.44 3.61 -6.05
C ALA A 168 18.27 4.96 -6.75
N LYS A 169 18.22 4.99 -8.09
CA LYS A 169 17.99 6.20 -8.89
C LYS A 169 16.55 6.70 -8.81
N LEU A 170 15.59 5.78 -8.87
CA LEU A 170 14.15 6.10 -8.82
C LEU A 170 13.68 6.56 -7.44
N HIS A 171 14.35 6.12 -6.37
CA HIS A 171 13.93 6.36 -4.98
C HIS A 171 12.44 6.10 -4.72
N PRO A 172 11.90 4.92 -5.12
CA PRO A 172 10.48 4.67 -4.96
C PRO A 172 10.08 4.65 -3.48
N ARG A 173 8.87 5.10 -3.20
CA ARG A 173 8.30 5.05 -1.85
C ARG A 173 7.82 3.64 -1.50
N GLU A 174 7.41 2.89 -2.50
CA GLU A 174 6.88 1.55 -2.35
C GLU A 174 7.23 0.70 -3.56
N CYS A 175 7.52 -0.58 -3.33
CA CYS A 175 7.75 -1.57 -4.37
C CYS A 175 6.96 -2.84 -4.07
N VAL A 176 6.09 -3.24 -4.99
CA VAL A 176 5.35 -4.50 -4.89
C VAL A 176 6.17 -5.65 -5.47
N ALA A 177 6.05 -6.83 -4.86
CA ALA A 177 6.76 -8.02 -5.31
C ALA A 177 5.93 -9.29 -5.01
N PRO A 178 6.19 -10.42 -5.72
CA PRO A 178 5.54 -11.71 -5.45
C PRO A 178 5.75 -12.17 -4.01
N ALA A 179 4.71 -12.75 -3.41
CA ALA A 179 4.75 -13.30 -2.06
C ALA A 179 5.86 -14.36 -1.92
N SER A 180 6.01 -15.23 -2.91
CA SER A 180 7.06 -16.26 -2.96
C SER A 180 8.46 -15.65 -2.92
N LEU A 181 8.70 -14.56 -3.65
CA LEU A 181 10.00 -13.88 -3.71
C LEU A 181 10.34 -13.21 -2.37
N LEU A 182 9.39 -12.54 -1.74
CA LEU A 182 9.59 -11.94 -0.41
C LEU A 182 9.84 -13.02 0.66
N ALA A 183 9.21 -14.19 0.52
CA ALA A 183 9.45 -15.33 1.41
C ALA A 183 10.85 -15.94 1.19
N GLU A 184 11.36 -15.94 -0.05
CA GLU A 184 12.72 -16.37 -0.38
C GLU A 184 13.75 -15.42 0.26
N TRP A 185 13.58 -14.11 0.14
CA TRP A 185 14.49 -13.11 0.74
C TRP A 185 14.56 -13.19 2.28
N LYS A 186 13.48 -13.64 2.93
CA LYS A 186 13.49 -13.91 4.37
C LYS A 186 14.39 -15.10 4.73
N LYS A 187 14.54 -16.08 3.82
CA LYS A 187 15.39 -17.26 4.00
C LYS A 187 16.84 -16.99 3.57
N ASP A 188 17.02 -16.27 2.47
CA ASP A 188 18.30 -15.87 1.92
C ASP A 188 18.33 -14.35 1.67
N PRO A 189 18.72 -13.54 2.68
CA PRO A 189 18.80 -12.08 2.54
C PRO A 189 19.77 -11.61 1.45
N ALA A 190 20.74 -12.43 1.03
CA ALA A 190 21.71 -12.08 -0.01
C ALA A 190 21.06 -12.07 -1.40
N SER A 191 19.94 -12.74 -1.58
CA SER A 191 19.18 -12.75 -2.85
C SER A 191 18.29 -11.52 -3.03
N LYS A 192 18.18 -10.66 -2.01
CA LYS A 192 17.41 -9.42 -2.06
C LYS A 192 18.24 -8.30 -2.70
N PRO A 193 17.68 -7.50 -3.65
CA PRO A 193 18.39 -6.32 -4.16
C PRO A 193 18.61 -5.29 -3.03
N GLU A 194 19.73 -4.56 -3.12
CA GLU A 194 19.92 -3.36 -2.30
C GLU A 194 18.84 -2.33 -2.64
N THR A 195 18.30 -1.68 -1.62
CA THR A 195 17.15 -0.79 -1.79
C THR A 195 17.37 0.53 -1.08
N PRO A 196 16.76 1.62 -1.57
CA PRO A 196 16.75 2.90 -0.88
C PRO A 196 16.23 2.78 0.56
N GLN A 197 16.73 3.65 1.44
CA GLN A 197 16.20 3.76 2.80
C GLN A 197 14.72 4.18 2.74
N ASN A 198 13.91 3.62 3.63
CA ASN A 198 12.48 3.90 3.78
C ASN A 198 11.58 3.44 2.62
N MET A 199 12.08 2.64 1.67
CA MET A 199 11.23 2.02 0.67
C MET A 199 10.44 0.86 1.30
N LEU A 200 9.12 0.89 1.14
CA LEU A 200 8.24 -0.19 1.59
C LEU A 200 8.20 -1.31 0.55
N TRP A 201 8.42 -2.56 0.99
CA TRP A 201 8.10 -3.74 0.20
C TRP A 201 6.69 -4.23 0.51
N THR A 202 5.86 -4.34 -0.53
CA THR A 202 4.48 -4.81 -0.44
C THR A 202 4.34 -6.16 -1.13
N GLU A 203 3.79 -7.11 -0.40
CA GLU A 203 3.51 -8.45 -0.88
C GLU A 203 2.25 -8.47 -1.75
N LEU A 204 2.35 -9.07 -2.94
CA LEU A 204 1.22 -9.40 -3.80
C LEU A 204 1.19 -10.89 -4.09
N ASP A 205 0.01 -11.42 -4.35
CA ASP A 205 -0.16 -12.81 -4.76
C ASP A 205 0.61 -13.10 -6.06
N ASP A 206 1.28 -14.25 -6.12
CA ASP A 206 2.15 -14.63 -7.24
C ASP A 206 1.41 -14.69 -8.59
N TRP A 207 0.10 -15.02 -8.58
CA TRP A 207 -0.71 -15.09 -9.79
C TRP A 207 -0.87 -13.73 -10.50
N ILE A 208 -0.78 -12.61 -9.76
CA ILE A 208 -0.82 -11.25 -10.32
C ILE A 208 0.34 -11.04 -11.29
N PHE A 209 1.49 -11.67 -11.02
CA PHE A 209 2.68 -11.63 -11.87
C PHE A 209 2.67 -12.67 -13.01
N SER A 210 1.58 -13.42 -13.21
CA SER A 210 1.49 -14.27 -14.40
C SER A 210 1.45 -13.44 -15.68
N TYR A 211 2.11 -13.94 -16.75
CA TYR A 211 2.17 -13.18 -18.00
C TYR A 211 0.78 -12.93 -18.60
N GLU A 212 -0.08 -13.95 -18.60
CA GLU A 212 -1.43 -13.88 -19.14
C GLU A 212 -2.26 -12.81 -18.43
N ASN A 213 -2.15 -12.75 -17.11
CA ASN A 213 -2.87 -11.78 -16.31
C ASN A 213 -2.37 -10.37 -16.56
N ALA A 214 -1.05 -10.18 -16.49
CA ALA A 214 -0.40 -8.90 -16.74
C ALA A 214 -0.67 -8.37 -18.15
N PHE A 215 -0.52 -9.23 -19.17
CA PHE A 215 -0.80 -8.90 -20.57
C PHE A 215 -2.27 -8.52 -20.78
N GLY A 216 -3.19 -9.33 -20.24
CA GLY A 216 -4.61 -9.06 -20.36
C GLY A 216 -5.04 -7.76 -19.67
N LEU A 217 -4.46 -7.45 -18.51
CA LEU A 217 -4.73 -6.21 -17.80
C LEU A 217 -4.20 -5.00 -18.57
N LEU A 218 -2.93 -5.02 -18.98
CA LEU A 218 -2.29 -3.92 -19.73
C LEU A 218 -3.00 -3.65 -21.08
N THR A 219 -3.30 -4.70 -21.86
CA THR A 219 -3.98 -4.53 -23.15
C THR A 219 -5.38 -3.96 -22.99
N ARG A 220 -6.10 -4.38 -21.95
CA ARG A 220 -7.43 -3.82 -21.61
C ARG A 220 -7.31 -2.35 -21.18
N HIS A 221 -6.35 -2.02 -20.32
CA HIS A 221 -6.14 -0.67 -19.80
C HIS A 221 -5.79 0.33 -20.93
N PHE A 222 -4.88 -0.05 -21.81
CA PHE A 222 -4.43 0.81 -22.90
C PHE A 222 -5.30 0.70 -24.18
N GLY A 223 -6.32 -0.14 -24.18
CA GLY A 223 -7.21 -0.32 -25.33
C GLY A 223 -6.48 -0.87 -26.57
N THR A 224 -5.47 -1.74 -26.40
CA THR A 224 -4.63 -2.29 -27.47
C THR A 224 -4.74 -3.82 -27.54
N LEU A 225 -4.41 -4.39 -28.70
CA LEU A 225 -4.39 -5.85 -28.88
C LEU A 225 -3.00 -6.47 -28.58
N THR A 226 -1.94 -5.66 -28.67
CA THR A 226 -0.56 -6.09 -28.43
C THR A 226 0.20 -5.04 -27.68
N LEU A 227 1.34 -5.41 -27.06
CA LEU A 227 2.23 -4.48 -26.37
C LEU A 227 3.45 -4.09 -27.21
N GLU A 228 3.50 -4.47 -28.50
CA GLU A 228 4.63 -4.16 -29.38
C GLU A 228 4.83 -2.66 -29.58
N GLY A 229 3.74 -1.88 -29.61
CA GLY A 229 3.77 -0.42 -29.72
C GLY A 229 4.46 0.26 -28.51
N PHE A 230 4.53 -0.44 -27.38
CA PHE A 230 5.23 0.00 -26.17
C PHE A 230 6.67 -0.55 -26.07
N GLY A 231 7.17 -1.23 -27.11
CA GLY A 231 8.53 -1.75 -27.15
C GLY A 231 8.70 -3.21 -26.74
N PHE A 232 7.63 -3.87 -26.28
CA PHE A 232 7.67 -5.29 -25.88
C PHE A 232 7.50 -6.19 -27.11
N LYS A 233 8.63 -6.51 -27.77
CA LYS A 233 8.65 -7.33 -29.01
C LYS A 233 8.70 -8.83 -28.75
N GLN A 234 9.07 -9.24 -27.54
CA GLN A 234 9.17 -10.66 -27.17
C GLN A 234 7.87 -11.15 -26.54
N LYS A 235 7.47 -12.36 -26.91
CA LYS A 235 6.44 -13.06 -26.16
C LYS A 235 6.96 -13.36 -24.76
N GLU A 236 6.15 -13.09 -23.74
CA GLU A 236 6.44 -13.38 -22.33
C GLU A 236 7.59 -12.55 -21.73
N ALA A 237 7.76 -11.30 -22.16
CA ALA A 237 8.69 -10.39 -21.50
C ALA A 237 8.38 -10.25 -20.00
N ASP A 238 9.39 -10.42 -19.15
CA ASP A 238 9.21 -10.38 -17.69
C ASP A 238 8.91 -8.95 -17.20
N ALA A 239 9.32 -7.91 -17.94
CA ALA A 239 8.92 -6.53 -17.70
C ALA A 239 7.38 -6.33 -17.83
N VAL A 240 6.70 -7.11 -18.66
CA VAL A 240 5.23 -7.11 -18.77
C VAL A 240 4.59 -7.59 -17.47
N ARG A 241 5.19 -8.61 -16.81
CA ARG A 241 4.73 -9.12 -15.51
C ARG A 241 4.82 -8.05 -14.44
N ALA A 242 5.95 -7.34 -14.36
CA ALA A 242 6.14 -6.25 -13.44
C ALA A 242 5.17 -5.09 -13.73
N ALA A 243 5.00 -4.69 -15.01
CA ALA A 243 4.09 -3.63 -15.41
C ALA A 243 2.63 -3.97 -15.07
N GLY A 244 2.19 -5.20 -15.34
CA GLY A 244 0.85 -5.65 -14.97
C GLY A 244 0.61 -5.64 -13.46
N ALA A 245 1.61 -6.02 -12.67
CA ALA A 245 1.49 -6.06 -11.22
C ALA A 245 1.37 -4.67 -10.59
N VAL A 246 2.15 -3.68 -11.05
CA VAL A 246 2.02 -2.30 -10.53
C VAL A 246 0.67 -1.69 -10.92
N LEU A 247 0.17 -1.98 -12.11
CA LEU A 247 -1.15 -1.52 -12.56
C LEU A 247 -2.28 -2.18 -11.76
N ALA A 248 -2.23 -3.51 -11.55
CA ALA A 248 -3.20 -4.23 -10.72
C ALA A 248 -3.28 -3.65 -9.31
N TYR A 249 -2.11 -3.41 -8.69
CA TYR A 249 -2.05 -2.83 -7.36
C TYR A 249 -2.67 -1.43 -7.29
N THR A 250 -2.54 -0.65 -8.35
CA THR A 250 -3.09 0.70 -8.42
C THR A 250 -4.61 0.69 -8.59
N GLU A 251 -5.17 -0.30 -9.31
CA GLU A 251 -6.64 -0.44 -9.48
C GLU A 251 -7.34 -0.88 -8.19
N ASP A 252 -6.63 -1.56 -7.27
CA ASP A 252 -7.17 -2.08 -6.01
C ASP A 252 -7.08 -1.08 -4.83
N ASN A 253 -6.36 0.06 -4.98
CA ASN A 253 -6.12 1.07 -3.96
C ASN A 253 -6.62 2.46 -4.39
#